data_818b6c44ffc9d5fbda8c8a0f26e34104
#
_entry.id   818b6c44ffc9d5fbda8c8a0f26e34104
#
_cell.length_a   1.000
_cell.length_b   1.000
_cell.length_c   1.000
_cell.angle_alpha   90.00
_cell.angle_beta   90.00
_cell.angle_gamma   90.00
#
_symmetry.space_group_name_H-M   'P 1'
#
loop_
_entity.id
_entity.type
_entity.pdbx_description
1 polymer ?
#
loop_
_entity_poly.entity_id
_entity_poly.type
_entity_poly.pdbx_seq_one_letter_code
_entity_poly.pdbx_strand_id
1 'polypeptide(L)'
;MLKNYVYLNPGLTIDFNGEKFTSQGIVSQFYQKDQGFYVNTEGPDGEYHDYKVIYTFGVTPLQQYIVQFPNGHYQCLRTAWDSVKNRWFDLYPDFKVVHSEWLHWSRGGLNWNNMCADCHSTNVRKNYDEKTHSYKTEYSIINVNCEACHGPGKQHVDDVTRLGNRYTNSGTFQMTFETEPKELVDQCARCHMRREQYSTHFNFEGTMFDHYFPQILNDQLYHPDGQILD
;
A
#
# COMPACT_ATOMS: atom_id res chain seq x y z
N MET A 1 -7.10 -2.80 -14.28
CA MET A 1 -6.58 -1.93 -13.22
C MET A 1 -7.11 -2.43 -11.89
N LEU A 2 -6.23 -2.91 -11.01
CA LEU A 2 -6.59 -3.28 -9.65
C LEU A 2 -6.76 -2.00 -8.83
N LYS A 3 -7.95 -1.74 -8.33
CA LYS A 3 -8.22 -0.56 -7.49
C LYS A 3 -7.94 -0.91 -6.04
N ASN A 4 -6.70 -0.67 -5.60
CA ASN A 4 -6.31 -0.85 -4.20
C ASN A 4 -6.61 0.39 -3.36
N TYR A 5 -6.72 1.56 -3.99
CA TYR A 5 -6.99 2.83 -3.32
C TYR A 5 -8.16 3.53 -3.98
N VAL A 6 -8.95 4.18 -3.16
CA VAL A 6 -10.03 5.05 -3.62
C VAL A 6 -9.91 6.36 -2.87
N TYR A 7 -10.05 7.48 -3.57
CA TYR A 7 -10.26 8.76 -2.90
C TYR A 7 -11.52 8.66 -2.07
N LEU A 8 -11.48 9.19 -0.88
CA LEU A 8 -12.62 9.22 0.02
C LEU A 8 -13.80 9.90 -0.68
N ASN A 9 -14.86 9.13 -0.84
CA ASN A 9 -16.07 9.54 -1.52
C ASN A 9 -17.26 9.07 -0.67
N PRO A 10 -18.22 9.93 -0.37
CA PRO A 10 -19.40 9.57 0.43
C PRO A 10 -20.19 8.35 -0.06
N GLY A 11 -20.06 7.98 -1.34
CA GLY A 11 -20.73 6.79 -1.89
C GLY A 11 -19.89 5.50 -1.84
N LEU A 12 -18.60 5.58 -1.45
CA LEU A 12 -17.68 4.44 -1.42
C LEU A 12 -17.13 4.15 -0.03
N THR A 13 -17.12 5.14 0.85
CA THR A 13 -16.73 5.00 2.25
C THR A 13 -17.94 4.82 3.09
N ILE A 14 -17.76 4.06 4.14
CA ILE A 14 -18.73 3.99 5.19
C ILE A 14 -19.04 5.37 5.77
N ASP A 15 -20.16 5.44 6.42
CA ASP A 15 -20.58 6.56 7.21
C ASP A 15 -19.56 6.90 8.32
N PHE A 16 -18.79 7.94 8.08
CA PHE A 16 -18.06 8.63 9.12
C PHE A 16 -19.06 9.50 9.92
N ASN A 17 -19.99 8.83 10.59
CA ASN A 17 -21.15 9.46 11.27
C ASN A 17 -20.93 9.71 12.76
N GLY A 18 -19.70 9.57 13.23
CA GLY A 18 -19.34 9.71 14.66
C GLY A 18 -19.36 8.39 15.43
N GLU A 19 -19.51 7.25 14.74
CA GLU A 19 -19.48 5.94 15.37
C GLU A 19 -18.14 5.67 16.04
N LYS A 20 -18.20 5.02 17.19
CA LYS A 20 -17.02 4.63 17.98
C LYS A 20 -16.81 3.13 17.90
N PHE A 21 -15.56 2.77 17.69
CA PHE A 21 -15.12 1.38 17.76
C PHE A 21 -14.03 1.25 18.83
N THR A 22 -14.13 0.22 19.66
CA THR A 22 -13.16 -0.04 20.73
C THR A 22 -12.46 -1.37 20.48
N SER A 23 -11.14 -1.35 20.45
CA SER A 23 -10.30 -2.54 20.41
C SER A 23 -9.10 -2.39 21.31
N GLN A 24 -8.76 -3.42 22.07
CA GLN A 24 -7.61 -3.46 23.00
C GLN A 24 -7.55 -2.28 24.00
N GLY A 25 -8.72 -1.71 24.33
CA GLY A 25 -8.86 -0.56 25.21
C GLY A 25 -8.71 0.81 24.53
N ILE A 26 -8.39 0.82 23.24
CA ILE A 26 -8.30 2.05 22.44
C ILE A 26 -9.65 2.29 21.77
N VAL A 27 -10.15 3.52 21.86
CA VAL A 27 -11.37 3.97 21.20
C VAL A 27 -11.02 4.74 19.94
N SER A 28 -11.51 4.31 18.79
CA SER A 28 -11.42 5.07 17.54
C SER A 28 -12.79 5.61 17.17
N GLN A 29 -12.89 6.91 16.92
CA GLN A 29 -14.13 7.57 16.50
C GLN A 29 -13.96 8.14 15.09
N PHE A 30 -14.80 7.69 14.16
CA PHE A 30 -14.76 8.09 12.75
C PHE A 30 -15.85 9.11 12.46
N TYR A 31 -15.49 10.28 11.95
CA TYR A 31 -16.44 11.38 11.75
C TYR A 31 -16.06 12.29 10.58
N GLN A 32 -17.00 13.12 10.16
CA GLN A 32 -16.80 14.15 9.14
C GLN A 32 -16.74 15.53 9.78
N LYS A 33 -15.82 16.36 9.29
CA LYS A 33 -15.68 17.76 9.69
C LYS A 33 -15.14 18.55 8.50
N ASP A 34 -15.72 19.72 8.23
CA ASP A 34 -15.27 20.65 7.18
C ASP A 34 -15.05 19.97 5.81
N GLN A 35 -16.00 19.12 5.40
CA GLN A 35 -15.92 18.29 4.18
C GLN A 35 -14.75 17.28 4.16
N GLY A 36 -14.09 17.06 5.28
CA GLY A 36 -13.02 16.07 5.45
C GLY A 36 -13.46 14.88 6.31
N PHE A 37 -12.74 13.79 6.18
CA PHE A 37 -12.90 12.58 6.96
C PHE A 37 -11.81 12.52 8.01
N TYR A 38 -12.19 12.19 9.25
CA TYR A 38 -11.28 12.20 10.40
C TYR A 38 -11.49 10.96 11.27
N VAL A 39 -10.43 10.57 11.93
CA VAL A 39 -10.47 9.63 13.04
C VAL A 39 -9.85 10.26 14.27
N ASN A 40 -10.55 10.21 15.39
CA ASN A 40 -9.99 10.48 16.71
C ASN A 40 -9.56 9.15 17.32
N THR A 41 -8.28 8.99 17.62
CA THR A 41 -7.72 7.74 18.14
C THR A 41 -6.40 8.00 18.87
N GLU A 42 -5.87 7.01 19.59
CA GLU A 42 -4.58 7.09 20.29
C GLU A 42 -3.43 7.31 19.28
N GLY A 43 -2.60 8.31 19.58
CA GLY A 43 -1.44 8.71 18.79
C GLY A 43 -0.12 8.12 19.26
N PRO A 44 1.02 8.56 18.67
CA PRO A 44 2.35 8.07 19.01
C PRO A 44 2.84 8.47 20.41
N ASP A 45 2.16 9.38 21.06
CA ASP A 45 2.42 9.85 22.43
C ASP A 45 1.51 9.21 23.50
N GLY A 46 0.56 8.36 23.04
CA GLY A 46 -0.43 7.73 23.91
C GLY A 46 -1.66 8.59 24.17
N GLU A 47 -1.71 9.81 23.61
CA GLU A 47 -2.84 10.71 23.73
C GLU A 47 -3.76 10.63 22.50
N TYR A 48 -5.01 11.05 22.67
CA TYR A 48 -6.00 11.02 21.58
C TYR A 48 -5.93 12.28 20.74
N HIS A 49 -5.78 12.09 19.43
CA HIS A 49 -5.72 13.18 18.46
C HIS A 49 -6.65 12.93 17.28
N ASP A 50 -6.98 14.03 16.59
CA ASP A 50 -7.72 13.99 15.35
C ASP A 50 -6.76 13.85 14.17
N TYR A 51 -6.92 12.77 13.40
CA TYR A 51 -6.14 12.52 12.19
C TYR A 51 -7.02 12.63 10.96
N LYS A 52 -6.57 13.41 9.98
CA LYS A 52 -7.25 13.50 8.69
C LYS A 52 -7.01 12.25 7.87
N VAL A 53 -8.09 11.60 7.50
CA VAL A 53 -8.06 10.45 6.58
C VAL A 53 -8.00 10.97 5.15
N ILE A 54 -7.04 10.47 4.36
CA ILE A 54 -6.80 10.95 2.99
C ILE A 54 -7.12 9.92 1.92
N TYR A 55 -7.00 8.64 2.22
CA TYR A 55 -7.32 7.55 1.31
C TYR A 55 -8.04 6.41 2.02
N THR A 56 -8.89 5.71 1.26
CA THR A 56 -9.35 4.36 1.58
C THR A 56 -8.42 3.38 0.87
N PHE A 57 -7.86 2.46 1.62
CA PHE A 57 -7.04 1.37 1.11
C PHE A 57 -7.89 0.10 1.04
N GLY A 58 -8.18 -0.38 -0.17
CA GLY A 58 -9.18 -1.40 -0.42
C GLY A 58 -10.60 -0.83 -0.57
N VAL A 59 -11.49 -1.65 -1.13
CA VAL A 59 -12.89 -1.28 -1.39
C VAL A 59 -13.84 -2.31 -0.79
N THR A 60 -13.62 -3.59 -1.10
CA THR A 60 -14.42 -4.71 -0.62
C THR A 60 -13.58 -5.99 -0.61
N PRO A 61 -13.67 -6.85 0.39
CA PRO A 61 -14.49 -6.73 1.60
C PRO A 61 -13.91 -5.77 2.65
N LEU A 62 -12.62 -5.46 2.55
CA LEU A 62 -11.86 -4.66 3.50
C LEU A 62 -11.67 -3.22 3.01
N GLN A 63 -11.96 -2.25 3.88
CA GLN A 63 -11.54 -0.86 3.73
C GLN A 63 -10.67 -0.47 4.92
N GLN A 64 -9.38 -0.28 4.69
CA GLN A 64 -8.44 0.30 5.63
C GLN A 64 -8.24 1.77 5.27
N TYR A 65 -7.86 2.60 6.23
CA TYR A 65 -7.74 4.04 6.02
C TYR A 65 -6.32 4.51 6.21
N ILE A 66 -5.91 5.46 5.37
CA ILE A 66 -4.59 6.08 5.42
C ILE A 66 -4.75 7.51 5.91
N VAL A 67 -3.99 7.84 6.95
CA VAL A 67 -3.92 9.19 7.51
C VAL A 67 -2.58 9.83 7.20
N GLN A 68 -2.58 11.15 7.08
CA GLN A 68 -1.37 11.93 6.83
C GLN A 68 -0.78 12.42 8.15
N PHE A 69 0.50 12.12 8.36
CA PHE A 69 1.31 12.65 9.43
C PHE A 69 2.21 13.79 8.93
N PRO A 70 2.80 14.59 9.84
CA PRO A 70 3.83 15.57 9.47
C PRO A 70 4.98 14.95 8.67
N ASN A 71 5.74 15.78 7.97
CA ASN A 71 6.94 15.38 7.21
C ASN A 71 6.67 14.33 6.12
N GLY A 72 5.46 14.30 5.57
CA GLY A 72 5.11 13.42 4.45
C GLY A 72 4.92 11.94 4.82
N HIS A 73 4.85 11.61 6.10
CA HIS A 73 4.51 10.26 6.54
C HIS A 73 3.04 9.96 6.30
N TYR A 74 2.76 8.80 5.75
CA TYR A 74 1.42 8.23 5.61
C TYR A 74 1.33 6.97 6.46
N GLN A 75 0.29 6.90 7.29
CA GLN A 75 0.10 5.79 8.23
C GLN A 75 -1.21 5.07 7.93
N CYS A 76 -1.16 3.73 7.88
CA CYS A 76 -2.34 2.91 7.79
C CYS A 76 -2.93 2.69 9.17
N LEU A 77 -4.23 2.91 9.33
CA LEU A 77 -4.91 2.58 10.57
C LEU A 77 -5.00 1.07 10.74
N ARG A 78 -4.94 0.62 11.97
CA ARG A 78 -5.19 -0.77 12.36
C ARG A 78 -6.69 -1.10 12.36
N THR A 79 -7.53 -0.11 12.63
CA THR A 79 -8.98 -0.24 12.55
C THR A 79 -9.43 -0.12 11.11
N ALA A 80 -10.23 -1.07 10.66
CA ALA A 80 -10.72 -1.19 9.31
C ALA A 80 -12.23 -1.44 9.27
N TRP A 81 -12.83 -1.27 8.11
CA TRP A 81 -14.24 -1.52 7.84
C TRP A 81 -14.44 -2.76 6.97
N ASP A 82 -15.26 -3.70 7.44
CA ASP A 82 -15.76 -4.82 6.65
C ASP A 82 -17.02 -4.37 5.90
N SER A 83 -16.87 -4.09 4.61
CA SER A 83 -17.95 -3.59 3.76
C SER A 83 -19.02 -4.62 3.44
N VAL A 84 -18.78 -5.89 3.69
CA VAL A 84 -19.74 -6.99 3.49
C VAL A 84 -20.58 -7.19 4.76
N LYS A 85 -19.94 -7.18 5.93
CA LYS A 85 -20.60 -7.36 7.23
C LYS A 85 -21.07 -6.06 7.84
N ASN A 86 -20.75 -4.90 7.22
CA ASN A 86 -21.08 -3.57 7.69
C ASN A 86 -20.69 -3.35 9.16
N ARG A 87 -19.40 -3.56 9.47
CA ARG A 87 -18.88 -3.39 10.82
C ARG A 87 -17.42 -2.98 10.83
N TRP A 88 -17.06 -2.24 11.86
CA TRP A 88 -15.65 -2.00 12.21
C TRP A 88 -15.02 -3.25 12.79
N PHE A 89 -13.72 -3.43 12.55
CA PHE A 89 -12.93 -4.47 13.16
C PHE A 89 -11.47 -4.05 13.26
N ASP A 90 -10.73 -4.74 14.12
CA ASP A 90 -9.29 -4.61 14.27
C ASP A 90 -8.61 -5.68 13.43
N LEU A 91 -7.58 -5.31 12.66
CA LEU A 91 -6.82 -6.25 11.84
C LEU A 91 -6.05 -7.27 12.69
N TYR A 92 -5.69 -6.91 13.91
CA TYR A 92 -4.91 -7.74 14.83
C TYR A 92 -5.54 -7.78 16.23
N PRO A 93 -6.76 -8.33 16.38
CA PRO A 93 -7.55 -8.20 17.62
C PRO A 93 -6.91 -8.87 18.83
N ASP A 94 -6.06 -9.87 18.61
CA ASP A 94 -5.40 -10.66 19.66
C ASP A 94 -4.06 -10.06 20.11
N PHE A 95 -3.58 -9.03 19.41
CA PHE A 95 -2.31 -8.38 19.72
C PHE A 95 -2.52 -7.00 20.35
N LYS A 96 -2.19 -6.88 21.62
CA LYS A 96 -2.10 -5.58 22.27
C LYS A 96 -0.76 -4.94 21.92
N VAL A 97 -0.82 -3.77 21.31
CA VAL A 97 0.36 -2.98 20.92
C VAL A 97 0.26 -1.62 21.58
N VAL A 98 1.28 -1.21 22.33
CA VAL A 98 1.32 0.10 22.97
C VAL A 98 1.93 1.15 22.04
N HIS A 99 1.58 2.42 22.25
CA HIS A 99 1.94 3.56 21.38
C HIS A 99 3.44 3.72 21.10
N SER A 100 4.32 3.20 21.96
CA SER A 100 5.77 3.26 21.79
C SER A 100 6.35 2.13 20.95
N GLU A 101 5.59 1.05 20.68
CA GLU A 101 6.05 -0.12 19.93
C GLU A 101 6.07 0.13 18.44
N TRP A 102 7.01 -0.50 17.75
CA TRP A 102 7.20 -0.36 16.31
C TRP A 102 5.96 -0.78 15.49
N LEU A 103 5.21 -1.78 15.96
CA LEU A 103 3.96 -2.26 15.34
C LEU A 103 2.73 -1.40 15.64
N HIS A 104 2.86 -0.36 16.48
CA HIS A 104 1.75 0.57 16.66
C HIS A 104 1.41 1.26 15.34
N TRP A 105 0.11 1.48 15.07
CA TRP A 105 -0.35 2.01 13.79
C TRP A 105 0.32 3.33 13.38
N SER A 106 0.74 4.14 14.36
CA SER A 106 1.43 5.42 14.12
C SER A 106 2.94 5.30 13.92
N ARG A 107 3.49 4.08 13.91
CA ARG A 107 4.94 3.80 13.84
C ARG A 107 5.32 3.10 12.54
N GLY A 108 6.57 2.62 12.48
CA GLY A 108 7.17 2.06 11.27
C GLY A 108 6.45 0.87 10.67
N GLY A 109 5.85 -0.01 11.50
CA GLY A 109 5.20 -1.24 11.04
C GLY A 109 4.00 -1.02 10.13
N LEU A 110 3.28 0.10 10.29
CA LEU A 110 2.14 0.47 9.44
C LEU A 110 2.38 1.77 8.65
N ASN A 111 3.65 2.14 8.45
CA ASN A 111 4.00 3.27 7.59
C ASN A 111 3.79 2.91 6.11
N TRP A 112 2.81 3.56 5.47
CA TRP A 112 2.45 3.30 4.08
C TRP A 112 3.61 3.53 3.10
N ASN A 113 4.37 4.62 3.29
CA ASN A 113 5.45 4.99 2.37
C ASN A 113 6.51 3.89 2.23
N ASN A 114 6.77 3.16 3.32
CA ASN A 114 7.82 2.14 3.36
C ASN A 114 7.29 0.72 3.22
N MET A 115 6.15 0.41 3.86
CA MET A 115 5.66 -0.95 3.98
C MET A 115 4.68 -1.36 2.89
N CYS A 116 3.92 -0.40 2.33
CA CYS A 116 2.77 -0.71 1.48
C CYS A 116 2.93 -0.20 0.04
N ALA A 117 3.46 1.03 -0.12
CA ALA A 117 3.40 1.77 -1.38
C ALA A 117 3.99 1.03 -2.58
N ASP A 118 5.14 0.37 -2.41
CA ASP A 118 5.88 -0.25 -3.50
C ASP A 118 5.12 -1.43 -4.15
N CYS A 119 4.37 -2.20 -3.34
CA CYS A 119 3.54 -3.30 -3.84
C CYS A 119 2.16 -2.84 -4.33
N HIS A 120 1.65 -1.74 -3.80
CA HIS A 120 0.27 -1.30 -4.01
C HIS A 120 0.11 -0.09 -4.92
N SER A 121 1.20 0.47 -5.43
CA SER A 121 1.21 1.60 -6.36
C SER A 121 2.12 1.34 -7.55
N THR A 122 2.16 2.25 -8.51
CA THR A 122 2.95 2.11 -9.74
C THR A 122 4.07 3.11 -9.75
N ASN A 123 5.30 2.65 -10.03
CA ASN A 123 6.51 3.47 -10.17
C ASN A 123 6.74 4.35 -8.94
N VAL A 124 6.86 3.71 -7.79
CA VAL A 124 7.03 4.39 -6.50
C VAL A 124 8.48 4.77 -6.27
N ARG A 125 8.68 6.01 -5.82
CA ARG A 125 9.94 6.52 -5.29
C ARG A 125 9.68 7.01 -3.87
N LYS A 126 10.28 6.36 -2.88
CA LYS A 126 10.07 6.70 -1.47
C LYS A 126 10.57 8.09 -1.13
N ASN A 127 11.70 8.48 -1.72
CA ASN A 127 12.38 9.77 -1.50
C ASN A 127 12.46 10.11 0.00
N TYR A 128 12.95 9.15 0.79
CA TYR A 128 13.16 9.32 2.22
C TYR A 128 14.44 10.12 2.47
N ASP A 129 14.34 11.14 3.29
CA ASP A 129 15.46 11.92 3.80
C ASP A 129 15.72 11.54 5.25
N GLU A 130 16.84 10.85 5.48
CA GLU A 130 17.24 10.37 6.81
C GLU A 130 17.54 11.52 7.79
N LYS A 131 18.06 12.65 7.30
CA LYS A 131 18.44 13.79 8.16
C LYS A 131 17.23 14.50 8.76
N THR A 132 16.17 14.60 7.97
CA THR A 132 14.94 15.28 8.37
C THR A 132 13.84 14.32 8.78
N HIS A 133 14.08 13.01 8.67
CA HIS A 133 13.08 11.96 8.87
C HIS A 133 11.79 12.25 8.12
N SER A 134 11.90 12.57 6.83
CA SER A 134 10.76 12.96 6.01
C SER A 134 10.66 12.15 4.73
N TYR A 135 9.43 12.02 4.21
CA TYR A 135 9.15 11.42 2.93
C TYR A 135 8.66 12.47 1.92
N LYS A 136 9.12 12.33 0.68
CA LYS A 136 8.58 13.00 -0.51
C LYS A 136 8.17 11.94 -1.52
N THR A 137 7.38 10.97 -1.07
CA THR A 137 7.01 9.81 -1.88
C THR A 137 6.27 10.23 -3.13
N GLU A 138 6.76 9.79 -4.26
CA GLU A 138 6.19 9.98 -5.59
C GLU A 138 5.74 8.65 -6.16
N TYR A 139 4.72 8.67 -6.99
CA TYR A 139 4.22 7.54 -7.75
C TYR A 139 3.58 8.02 -9.05
N SER A 140 3.65 7.22 -10.10
CA SER A 140 2.95 7.56 -11.36
C SER A 140 1.45 7.39 -11.19
N ILE A 141 1.02 6.32 -10.55
CA ILE A 141 -0.38 6.02 -10.23
C ILE A 141 -0.43 5.40 -8.83
N ILE A 142 -1.33 5.87 -7.98
CA ILE A 142 -1.49 5.35 -6.62
C ILE A 142 -1.97 3.89 -6.58
N ASN A 143 -2.53 3.37 -7.67
CA ASN A 143 -2.95 1.98 -7.81
C ASN A 143 -1.93 1.18 -8.61
N VAL A 144 -1.96 -0.14 -8.49
CA VAL A 144 -1.26 -1.06 -9.39
C VAL A 144 -1.93 -1.01 -10.76
N ASN A 145 -1.19 -0.60 -11.79
CA ASN A 145 -1.64 -0.59 -13.18
C ASN A 145 -0.76 -1.47 -14.07
N CYS A 146 -0.99 -1.44 -15.38
CA CYS A 146 -0.25 -2.25 -16.34
C CYS A 146 1.27 -2.06 -16.23
N GLU A 147 1.74 -0.83 -16.04
CA GLU A 147 3.16 -0.50 -15.97
C GLU A 147 3.85 -1.01 -14.70
N ALA A 148 3.09 -1.37 -13.64
CA ALA A 148 3.68 -1.99 -12.45
C ALA A 148 4.27 -3.37 -12.76
N CYS A 149 3.70 -4.09 -13.72
CA CYS A 149 4.17 -5.41 -14.15
C CYS A 149 4.93 -5.37 -15.48
N HIS A 150 4.44 -4.57 -16.43
CA HIS A 150 4.93 -4.57 -17.80
C HIS A 150 6.02 -3.52 -18.06
N GLY A 151 6.37 -2.69 -17.09
CA GLY A 151 7.29 -1.57 -17.27
C GLY A 151 6.66 -0.38 -17.99
N PRO A 152 7.44 0.65 -18.33
CA PRO A 152 6.97 1.88 -18.96
C PRO A 152 6.28 1.62 -20.30
N GLY A 153 4.99 1.96 -20.40
CA GLY A 153 4.16 1.64 -21.57
C GLY A 153 4.05 2.73 -22.64
N LYS A 154 4.70 3.88 -22.45
CA LYS A 154 4.55 5.02 -23.38
C LYS A 154 4.88 4.64 -24.83
N GLN A 155 6.02 3.99 -25.05
CA GLN A 155 6.46 3.58 -26.41
C GLN A 155 5.44 2.63 -27.05
N HIS A 156 4.91 1.69 -26.28
CA HIS A 156 3.86 0.77 -26.75
C HIS A 156 2.61 1.54 -27.22
N VAL A 157 2.12 2.47 -26.40
CA VAL A 157 0.92 3.27 -26.74
C VAL A 157 1.16 4.12 -27.99
N ASP A 158 2.32 4.76 -28.08
CA ASP A 158 2.69 5.56 -29.25
C ASP A 158 2.74 4.70 -30.53
N ASP A 159 3.34 3.51 -30.45
CA ASP A 159 3.45 2.59 -31.58
C ASP A 159 2.12 1.99 -32.01
N VAL A 160 1.28 1.57 -31.07
CA VAL A 160 -0.08 1.08 -31.38
C VAL A 160 -0.91 2.18 -32.03
N THR A 161 -0.82 3.39 -31.51
CA THR A 161 -1.55 4.54 -32.05
C THR A 161 -1.10 4.86 -33.47
N ARG A 162 0.20 4.82 -33.74
CA ARG A 162 0.79 5.13 -35.04
C ARG A 162 0.57 4.03 -36.10
N LEU A 163 0.70 2.75 -35.69
CA LEU A 163 0.70 1.60 -36.59
C LEU A 163 -0.67 0.92 -36.75
N GLY A 164 -1.55 1.07 -35.72
CA GLY A 164 -2.85 0.42 -35.72
C GLY A 164 -2.76 -1.10 -35.95
N ASN A 165 -3.49 -1.63 -36.90
CA ASN A 165 -3.50 -3.06 -37.24
C ASN A 165 -2.16 -3.59 -37.76
N ARG A 166 -1.18 -2.72 -38.01
CA ARG A 166 0.18 -3.11 -38.42
C ARG A 166 1.15 -3.25 -37.25
N TYR A 167 0.67 -2.99 -36.04
CA TYR A 167 1.48 -3.16 -34.85
C TYR A 167 1.81 -4.64 -34.63
N THR A 168 3.09 -4.92 -34.51
CA THR A 168 3.61 -6.20 -34.02
C THR A 168 4.34 -5.95 -32.72
N ASN A 169 4.12 -6.77 -31.70
CA ASN A 169 4.77 -6.60 -30.41
C ASN A 169 6.29 -6.68 -30.59
N SER A 170 6.98 -5.56 -30.49
CA SER A 170 8.41 -5.41 -30.78
C SER A 170 9.25 -5.23 -29.52
N GLY A 171 8.89 -5.89 -28.42
CA GLY A 171 9.67 -5.83 -27.18
C GLY A 171 9.59 -4.49 -26.46
N THR A 172 8.48 -3.76 -26.64
CA THR A 172 8.24 -2.49 -25.94
C THR A 172 7.79 -2.64 -24.49
N PHE A 173 7.57 -3.88 -24.03
CA PHE A 173 7.28 -4.24 -22.67
C PHE A 173 8.37 -5.12 -22.08
N GLN A 174 8.64 -4.95 -20.79
CA GLN A 174 9.57 -5.79 -20.02
C GLN A 174 9.03 -7.21 -19.81
N MET A 175 7.71 -7.37 -19.72
CA MET A 175 7.05 -8.67 -19.62
C MET A 175 6.10 -8.90 -20.79
N THR A 176 6.29 -10.04 -21.48
CA THR A 176 5.45 -10.51 -22.57
C THR A 176 5.12 -11.99 -22.37
N PHE A 177 4.35 -12.59 -23.28
CA PHE A 177 4.08 -14.04 -23.29
C PHE A 177 5.34 -14.88 -23.57
N GLU A 178 6.41 -14.27 -24.06
CA GLU A 178 7.71 -14.89 -24.35
C GLU A 178 8.72 -14.71 -23.21
N THR A 179 8.31 -14.08 -22.10
CA THR A 179 9.17 -13.86 -20.92
C THR A 179 9.55 -15.21 -20.31
N GLU A 180 10.83 -15.40 -20.05
CA GLU A 180 11.34 -16.62 -19.43
C GLU A 180 10.73 -16.81 -18.03
N PRO A 181 10.43 -18.07 -17.61
CA PRO A 181 9.76 -18.34 -16.33
C PRO A 181 10.46 -17.73 -15.11
N LYS A 182 11.80 -17.68 -15.13
CA LYS A 182 12.57 -17.08 -14.04
C LYS A 182 12.32 -15.57 -13.94
N GLU A 183 12.33 -14.87 -15.04
CA GLU A 183 12.07 -13.42 -15.09
C GLU A 183 10.64 -13.10 -14.65
N LEU A 184 9.69 -13.97 -15.05
CA LEU A 184 8.30 -13.84 -14.60
C LEU A 184 8.17 -14.00 -13.10
N VAL A 185 8.84 -14.99 -12.50
CA VAL A 185 8.85 -15.19 -11.04
C VAL A 185 9.49 -13.99 -10.33
N ASP A 186 10.64 -13.51 -10.81
CA ASP A 186 11.33 -12.34 -10.25
C ASP A 186 10.43 -11.10 -10.27
N GLN A 187 9.68 -10.91 -11.34
CA GLN A 187 8.75 -9.79 -11.45
C GLN A 187 7.55 -9.88 -10.49
N CYS A 188 6.96 -11.07 -10.34
CA CYS A 188 5.85 -11.28 -9.41
C CYS A 188 6.30 -11.20 -7.95
N ALA A 189 7.48 -11.72 -7.66
CA ALA A 189 8.05 -11.77 -6.32
C ALA A 189 8.24 -10.38 -5.69
N ARG A 190 8.42 -9.33 -6.47
CA ARG A 190 8.46 -7.95 -5.96
C ARG A 190 7.32 -7.62 -5.00
N CYS A 191 6.12 -8.13 -5.27
CA CYS A 191 4.92 -7.86 -4.49
C CYS A 191 4.41 -9.10 -3.74
N HIS A 192 4.69 -10.32 -4.26
CA HIS A 192 4.18 -11.58 -3.72
C HIS A 192 5.19 -12.33 -2.85
N MET A 193 6.18 -11.64 -2.30
CA MET A 193 7.19 -12.17 -1.40
C MET A 193 7.51 -11.17 -0.29
N ARG A 194 7.76 -11.67 0.94
CA ARG A 194 8.35 -10.85 2.01
C ARG A 194 9.77 -10.49 1.63
N ARG A 195 10.06 -9.20 1.63
CA ARG A 195 11.38 -8.70 1.21
C ARG A 195 11.62 -7.28 1.77
N GLU A 196 12.87 -6.89 1.78
CA GLU A 196 13.30 -5.51 2.03
C GLU A 196 13.75 -4.87 0.73
N GLN A 197 13.45 -3.60 0.51
CA GLN A 197 13.95 -2.83 -0.61
C GLN A 197 15.15 -2.00 -0.17
N TYR A 198 16.31 -2.23 -0.77
CA TYR A 198 17.52 -1.45 -0.53
C TYR A 198 17.86 -0.48 -1.68
N SER A 199 17.33 -0.69 -2.87
CA SER A 199 17.41 0.28 -3.94
C SER A 199 16.45 1.44 -3.70
N THR A 200 16.78 2.61 -4.24
CA THR A 200 15.92 3.80 -4.12
C THR A 200 14.65 3.71 -4.95
N HIS A 201 14.68 2.90 -5.99
CA HIS A 201 13.60 2.77 -6.97
C HIS A 201 13.80 1.49 -7.79
N PHE A 202 12.72 0.77 -8.06
CA PHE A 202 12.74 -0.33 -9.02
C PHE A 202 12.53 0.20 -10.44
N ASN A 203 13.52 0.00 -11.31
CA ASN A 203 13.55 0.55 -12.66
C ASN A 203 13.41 -0.48 -13.78
N PHE A 204 13.07 -1.72 -13.45
CA PHE A 204 12.98 -2.87 -14.37
C PHE A 204 14.32 -3.29 -15.01
N GLU A 205 15.44 -2.82 -14.49
CA GLU A 205 16.77 -3.26 -14.92
C GLU A 205 17.35 -4.29 -13.95
N GLY A 206 18.15 -5.23 -14.46
CA GLY A 206 18.76 -6.26 -13.64
C GLY A 206 17.77 -7.35 -13.17
N THR A 207 18.05 -7.91 -12.02
CA THR A 207 17.26 -8.96 -11.38
C THR A 207 16.53 -8.43 -10.13
N MET A 208 15.62 -9.20 -9.57
CA MET A 208 14.99 -8.88 -8.29
C MET A 208 16.05 -8.62 -7.20
N PHE A 209 17.14 -9.38 -7.19
CA PHE A 209 18.21 -9.29 -6.18
C PHE A 209 19.05 -8.02 -6.28
N ASP A 210 18.97 -7.27 -7.37
CA ASP A 210 19.62 -5.97 -7.52
C ASP A 210 18.84 -4.85 -6.82
N HIS A 211 17.62 -5.12 -6.38
CA HIS A 211 16.72 -4.15 -5.78
C HIS A 211 16.21 -4.54 -4.42
N TYR A 212 16.05 -5.85 -4.17
CA TYR A 212 15.38 -6.38 -2.99
C TYR A 212 16.17 -7.50 -2.34
N PHE A 213 16.05 -7.58 -1.01
CA PHE A 213 16.54 -8.69 -0.21
C PHE A 213 15.36 -9.56 0.24
N PRO A 214 15.13 -10.72 -0.40
CA PRO A 214 14.01 -11.61 -0.07
C PRO A 214 14.19 -12.26 1.29
N GLN A 215 13.09 -12.44 2.01
CA GLN A 215 13.04 -13.24 3.23
C GLN A 215 12.89 -14.72 2.89
N ILE A 216 13.55 -15.57 3.64
CA ILE A 216 13.47 -17.03 3.47
C ILE A 216 12.06 -17.49 3.85
N LEU A 217 11.54 -18.46 3.09
CA LEU A 217 10.28 -19.12 3.39
C LEU A 217 10.36 -19.83 4.74
N ASN A 218 9.56 -19.38 5.70
CA ASN A 218 9.41 -19.97 7.01
C ASN A 218 7.96 -19.82 7.50
N ASP A 219 7.58 -20.59 8.50
CA ASP A 219 6.23 -20.65 9.07
C ASP A 219 5.81 -19.40 9.87
N GLN A 220 6.72 -18.48 10.13
CA GLN A 220 6.44 -17.21 10.78
C GLN A 220 6.06 -16.10 9.77
N LEU A 221 6.41 -16.27 8.53
CA LEU A 221 6.24 -15.26 7.46
C LEU A 221 5.34 -15.72 6.32
N TYR A 222 5.13 -17.03 6.20
CA TYR A 222 4.40 -17.63 5.08
C TYR A 222 3.47 -18.75 5.52
N HIS A 223 2.35 -18.86 4.85
CA HIS A 223 1.49 -20.02 4.94
C HIS A 223 2.17 -21.25 4.29
N PRO A 224 1.72 -22.49 4.60
CA PRO A 224 2.31 -23.72 4.03
C PRO A 224 2.25 -23.79 2.49
N ASP A 225 1.37 -23.06 1.85
CA ASP A 225 1.24 -22.95 0.41
C ASP A 225 2.12 -21.86 -0.22
N GLY A 226 2.92 -21.15 0.60
CA GLY A 226 3.83 -20.10 0.18
C GLY A 226 3.21 -18.70 0.07
N GLN A 227 1.94 -18.53 0.41
CA GLN A 227 1.34 -17.20 0.50
C GLN A 227 1.86 -16.46 1.74
N ILE A 228 2.00 -15.14 1.61
CA ILE A 228 2.45 -14.27 2.69
C ILE A 228 1.46 -14.35 3.86
N LEU A 229 1.99 -14.56 5.05
CA LEU A 229 1.24 -14.49 6.30
C LEU A 229 1.14 -13.01 6.71
N ASP A 230 -0.05 -12.42 6.62
CA ASP A 230 -0.36 -11.03 7.02
C ASP A 230 -1.02 -10.97 8.39
#